data_4a0f803e62c8a440b75e117eea6d3354
#
_entry.id   4a0f803e62c8a440b75e117eea6d3354
#
_cell.length_a   1.000
_cell.length_b   1.000
_cell.length_c   1.000
_cell.angle_alpha   90.00
_cell.angle_beta   90.00
_cell.angle_gamma   90.00
#
_symmetry.space_group_name_H-M   'P 1'
#
loop_
_entity.id
_entity.type
_entity.pdbx_description
1 polymer ?
#
loop_
_entity_poly.entity_id
_entity_poly.type
_entity_poly.pdbx_seq_one_letter_code
_entity_poly.pdbx_strand_id
1 'polypeptide(L)'
;MHIMEGFLPGPWWQFWTVLAAVCVLAGMFALVRLVRNKPASLPLLGLAGAFVFILSSLKLPSIGSSSHPTGTGFGSILFGPAVCSVFCTIVLIFQALLLGHGGITTLGANIISMGVVGPLAACIIFKIGHLIRPEFSIRSFAVTVFFAAAAADLSTYVMTSLQLALAYPALEGGIPAAFLVYLGIFSITQVPLAVIEGIFIVLVMRFVISIRPEIFISLGLLSKKETEKLISVSEPGHSPVSGKKWMARGFVIVLLTAALAFSFAVFGPQPGSDDLIAETLIDLGNLPVFDPLGLISEEMHGWFFALQAGIGAAVLVFCLYLLKTRAGTGGSAKKPHTIFDEHILDDAAISSPLRHVSAWLKLIFCLSAIVIGVISPLPYLPLFIAGVMICAALFIAKVSPRLYASLLTIPLVFAGTGALVILFITGGGETLVDFFRIGTLHVQITSDSLELAVLVLSRTFAGMCSLYFLTLTTPMTSLFTVLKKLRVPQAFIDLSMLIYRYIFVFIGEAIAIHNAQIMRGGYGTWKNYLTSFSMLASMLFIRTWEKGEAIFLSMDARCYDGCMALPDEGGNITPLSLTSVVVFIVLILGLLFAEMTLI
;
A
#
# COMPACT_ATOMS: atom_id res chain seq x y z
N MET A 1 3.65 -2.07 1.34
CA MET A 1 4.16 -1.24 2.44
C MET A 1 4.39 0.17 1.95
N HIS A 2 3.91 1.21 2.64
CA HIS A 2 3.97 2.58 2.12
C HIS A 2 4.59 3.51 3.16
N ILE A 3 5.50 4.35 2.69
CA ILE A 3 6.02 5.47 3.47
C ILE A 3 4.98 6.58 3.43
N MET A 4 4.61 7.09 4.60
CA MET A 4 3.57 8.12 4.75
C MET A 4 4.06 9.50 4.30
N GLU A 5 3.11 10.39 3.98
CA GLU A 5 3.40 11.78 3.62
C GLU A 5 4.27 12.47 4.68
N GLY A 6 5.29 13.21 4.24
CA GLY A 6 6.17 13.94 5.14
C GLY A 6 7.20 13.12 5.90
N PHE A 7 7.19 11.78 5.79
CA PHE A 7 8.14 10.90 6.47
C PHE A 7 9.56 10.91 5.88
N LEU A 8 9.71 11.22 4.59
CA LEU A 8 11.03 11.31 3.97
C LEU A 8 11.54 12.75 4.00
N PRO A 9 12.68 13.02 4.66
CA PRO A 9 13.30 14.35 4.60
C PRO A 9 13.90 14.61 3.22
N GLY A 10 14.10 15.89 2.88
CA GLY A 10 15.00 16.25 1.80
C GLY A 10 16.46 15.87 2.13
N PRO A 11 17.27 15.38 1.20
CA PRO A 11 17.03 15.26 -0.25
C PRO A 11 16.39 13.93 -0.70
N TRP A 12 16.05 13.01 0.22
CA TRP A 12 15.65 11.63 -0.11
C TRP A 12 14.36 11.56 -0.92
N TRP A 13 13.32 12.36 -0.58
CA TRP A 13 12.08 12.32 -1.36
C TRP A 13 12.29 12.79 -2.81
N GLN A 14 13.17 13.79 -3.04
CA GLN A 14 13.50 14.25 -4.39
C GLN A 14 14.26 13.16 -5.17
N PHE A 15 15.25 12.51 -4.53
CA PHE A 15 16.03 11.44 -5.15
C PHE A 15 15.14 10.30 -5.62
N TRP A 16 14.27 9.80 -4.76
CA TRP A 16 13.35 8.72 -5.11
C TRP A 16 12.32 9.14 -6.16
N THR A 17 11.88 10.39 -6.14
CA THR A 17 10.95 10.93 -7.15
C THR A 17 11.59 10.99 -8.54
N VAL A 18 12.84 11.44 -8.65
CA VAL A 18 13.55 11.48 -9.93
C VAL A 18 13.78 10.07 -10.45
N LEU A 19 14.21 9.14 -9.60
CA LEU A 19 14.44 7.74 -9.99
C LEU A 19 13.11 7.08 -10.44
N ALA A 20 12.04 7.29 -9.72
CA ALA A 20 10.72 6.78 -10.06
C ALA A 20 10.22 7.35 -11.40
N ALA A 21 10.42 8.64 -11.64
CA ALA A 21 10.03 9.28 -12.90
C ALA A 21 10.67 8.61 -14.11
N VAL A 22 11.96 8.27 -14.04
CA VAL A 22 12.66 7.55 -15.12
C VAL A 22 12.03 6.18 -15.36
N CYS A 23 11.76 5.41 -14.29
CA CYS A 23 11.13 4.09 -14.39
C CYS A 23 9.71 4.16 -14.94
N VAL A 24 8.91 5.13 -14.48
CA VAL A 24 7.52 5.34 -14.95
C VAL A 24 7.49 5.79 -16.40
N LEU A 25 8.40 6.65 -16.84
CA LEU A 25 8.50 7.05 -18.25
C LEU A 25 8.81 5.87 -19.15
N ALA A 26 9.75 5.00 -18.75
CA ALA A 26 10.02 3.75 -19.47
C ALA A 26 8.79 2.83 -19.48
N GLY A 27 8.10 2.71 -18.35
CA GLY A 27 6.85 1.98 -18.23
C GLY A 27 5.73 2.55 -19.10
N MET A 28 5.62 3.87 -19.18
CA MET A 28 4.66 4.57 -20.01
C MET A 28 4.84 4.23 -21.49
N PHE A 29 6.09 4.21 -21.95
CA PHE A 29 6.38 3.79 -23.31
C PHE A 29 5.95 2.34 -23.57
N ALA A 30 6.20 1.44 -22.62
CA ALA A 30 5.76 0.05 -22.70
C ALA A 30 4.22 -0.06 -22.70
N LEU A 31 3.53 0.72 -21.85
CA LEU A 31 2.06 0.78 -21.79
C LEU A 31 1.46 1.23 -23.12
N VAL A 32 1.93 2.35 -23.66
CA VAL A 32 1.42 2.89 -24.94
C VAL A 32 1.62 1.89 -26.07
N ARG A 33 2.79 1.22 -26.12
CA ARG A 33 3.06 0.17 -27.10
C ARG A 33 2.13 -1.03 -26.93
N LEU A 34 1.88 -1.45 -25.69
CA LEU A 34 0.98 -2.58 -25.39
C LEU A 34 -0.45 -2.27 -25.82
N VAL A 35 -0.99 -1.11 -25.40
CA VAL A 35 -2.37 -0.69 -25.73
C VAL A 35 -2.56 -0.49 -27.22
N ARG A 36 -1.57 0.09 -27.91
CA ARG A 36 -1.62 0.26 -29.37
C ARG A 36 -1.64 -1.06 -30.12
N ASN A 37 -0.87 -2.05 -29.66
CA ASN A 37 -0.79 -3.35 -30.32
C ASN A 37 -1.96 -4.27 -29.93
N LYS A 38 -2.50 -4.12 -28.71
CA LYS A 38 -3.54 -4.98 -28.12
C LYS A 38 -4.54 -4.13 -27.33
N PRO A 39 -5.44 -3.38 -27.97
CA PRO A 39 -6.39 -2.48 -27.27
C PRO A 39 -7.25 -3.22 -26.25
N ALA A 40 -7.63 -4.47 -26.54
CA ALA A 40 -8.40 -5.33 -25.63
C ALA A 40 -7.67 -5.65 -24.28
N SER A 41 -6.39 -5.31 -24.13
CA SER A 41 -5.67 -5.47 -22.87
C SER A 41 -5.98 -4.37 -21.85
N LEU A 42 -6.50 -3.21 -22.28
CA LEU A 42 -6.71 -2.05 -21.43
C LEU A 42 -7.71 -2.30 -20.28
N PRO A 43 -8.87 -2.94 -20.50
CA PRO A 43 -9.77 -3.30 -19.40
C PRO A 43 -9.16 -4.26 -18.40
N LEU A 44 -8.38 -5.22 -18.90
CA LEU A 44 -7.68 -6.17 -18.04
C LEU A 44 -6.61 -5.50 -17.18
N LEU A 45 -5.90 -4.51 -17.73
CA LEU A 45 -4.97 -3.66 -16.98
C LEU A 45 -5.71 -2.84 -15.92
N GLY A 46 -6.86 -2.27 -16.26
CA GLY A 46 -7.72 -1.55 -15.33
C GLY A 46 -8.19 -2.42 -14.17
N LEU A 47 -8.61 -3.65 -14.48
CA LEU A 47 -9.01 -4.64 -13.49
C LEU A 47 -7.83 -5.05 -12.58
N ALA A 48 -6.65 -5.29 -13.17
CA ALA A 48 -5.45 -5.62 -12.40
C ALA A 48 -5.03 -4.48 -11.46
N GLY A 49 -5.11 -3.22 -11.93
CA GLY A 49 -4.84 -2.05 -11.10
C GLY A 49 -5.85 -1.91 -9.95
N ALA A 50 -7.14 -2.07 -10.22
CA ALA A 50 -8.17 -2.03 -9.18
C ALA A 50 -8.02 -3.19 -8.18
N PHE A 51 -7.64 -4.38 -8.63
CA PHE A 51 -7.31 -5.52 -7.76
C PHE A 51 -6.14 -5.20 -6.83
N VAL A 52 -5.05 -4.63 -7.35
CA VAL A 52 -3.91 -4.15 -6.54
C VAL A 52 -4.36 -3.11 -5.53
N PHE A 53 -5.21 -2.15 -5.93
CA PHE A 53 -5.76 -1.15 -5.01
C PHE A 53 -6.54 -1.78 -3.85
N ILE A 54 -7.45 -2.71 -4.15
CA ILE A 54 -8.28 -3.38 -3.12
C ILE A 54 -7.43 -4.23 -2.18
N LEU A 55 -6.49 -5.03 -2.69
CA LEU A 55 -5.60 -5.82 -1.84
C LEU A 55 -4.77 -4.93 -0.92
N SER A 56 -4.16 -3.89 -1.47
CA SER A 56 -3.33 -2.97 -0.70
C SER A 56 -4.12 -2.01 0.20
N SER A 57 -5.46 -1.95 0.06
CA SER A 57 -6.33 -1.24 1.01
C SER A 57 -6.64 -2.05 2.28
N LEU A 58 -6.39 -3.37 2.27
CA LEU A 58 -6.53 -4.26 3.43
C LEU A 58 -5.34 -4.05 4.39
N LYS A 59 -5.39 -2.97 5.15
CA LYS A 59 -4.28 -2.52 6.00
C LYS A 59 -4.26 -3.25 7.34
N LEU A 60 -3.08 -3.71 7.72
CA LEU A 60 -2.76 -4.11 9.08
C LEU A 60 -1.88 -3.01 9.70
N PRO A 61 -2.20 -2.50 10.89
CA PRO A 61 -1.33 -1.56 11.58
C PRO A 61 0.02 -2.25 11.83
N SER A 62 1.08 -1.60 11.39
CA SER A 62 2.47 -1.99 11.63
C SER A 62 3.20 -0.79 12.21
N ILE A 63 4.27 -1.05 12.93
CA ILE A 63 5.05 -0.02 13.60
C ILE A 63 5.75 0.85 12.53
N GLY A 64 5.41 2.14 12.47
CA GLY A 64 6.02 3.12 11.56
C GLY A 64 5.57 3.08 10.10
N SER A 65 4.73 2.13 9.73
CA SER A 65 4.22 1.94 8.38
C SER A 65 2.93 1.14 8.42
N SER A 66 2.30 0.93 7.27
CA SER A 66 1.17 0.01 7.15
C SER A 66 1.58 -1.21 6.37
N SER A 67 1.32 -2.39 6.93
CA SER A 67 1.50 -3.66 6.26
C SER A 67 0.23 -4.05 5.52
N HIS A 68 0.36 -4.46 4.27
CA HIS A 68 -0.75 -4.90 3.44
C HIS A 68 -0.23 -5.81 2.31
N PRO A 69 -1.03 -6.71 1.77
CA PRO A 69 -0.69 -7.43 0.55
C PRO A 69 -0.50 -6.45 -0.60
N THR A 70 0.43 -6.70 -1.48
CA THR A 70 0.72 -5.78 -2.59
C THR A 70 -0.13 -6.05 -3.83
N GLY A 71 -0.41 -7.31 -4.13
CA GLY A 71 -1.09 -7.73 -5.35
C GLY A 71 -0.29 -7.54 -6.64
N THR A 72 0.90 -6.94 -6.54
CA THR A 72 1.70 -6.56 -7.70
C THR A 72 2.29 -7.75 -8.43
N GLY A 73 2.47 -8.89 -7.73
CA GLY A 73 2.88 -10.15 -8.33
C GLY A 73 1.93 -10.60 -9.45
N PHE A 74 0.61 -10.45 -9.27
CA PHE A 74 -0.38 -10.76 -10.30
C PHE A 74 -0.17 -9.92 -11.57
N GLY A 75 -0.14 -8.60 -11.42
CA GLY A 75 0.01 -7.70 -12.56
C GLY A 75 1.35 -7.84 -13.26
N SER A 76 2.43 -8.08 -12.51
CA SER A 76 3.76 -8.26 -13.07
C SER A 76 3.90 -9.54 -13.89
N ILE A 77 3.31 -10.64 -13.43
CA ILE A 77 3.32 -11.91 -14.20
C ILE A 77 2.57 -11.73 -15.51
N LEU A 78 1.42 -11.03 -15.51
CA LEU A 78 0.59 -10.86 -16.72
C LEU A 78 1.17 -9.85 -17.72
N PHE A 79 1.63 -8.69 -17.26
CA PHE A 79 1.95 -7.55 -18.13
C PHE A 79 3.43 -7.16 -18.12
N GLY A 80 4.22 -7.78 -17.24
CA GLY A 80 5.61 -7.44 -17.02
C GLY A 80 5.82 -6.23 -16.10
N PRO A 81 7.05 -6.05 -15.55
CA PRO A 81 7.32 -5.05 -14.52
C PRO A 81 7.22 -3.61 -15.02
N ALA A 82 7.55 -3.33 -16.28
CA ALA A 82 7.49 -1.99 -16.84
C ALA A 82 6.05 -1.44 -16.92
N VAL A 83 5.08 -2.24 -17.39
CA VAL A 83 3.66 -1.84 -17.42
C VAL A 83 3.10 -1.79 -15.98
N CYS A 84 3.54 -2.71 -15.13
CA CYS A 84 3.14 -2.76 -13.73
C CYS A 84 3.53 -1.47 -12.99
N SER A 85 4.70 -0.88 -13.25
CA SER A 85 5.11 0.37 -12.64
C SER A 85 4.13 1.53 -12.90
N VAL A 86 3.51 1.55 -14.08
CA VAL A 86 2.55 2.62 -14.45
C VAL A 86 1.24 2.45 -13.72
N PHE A 87 0.60 1.27 -13.78
CA PHE A 87 -0.66 1.11 -13.07
C PHE A 87 -0.49 1.13 -11.55
N CYS A 88 0.65 0.68 -11.00
CA CYS A 88 0.97 0.89 -9.60
C CYS A 88 1.10 2.37 -9.25
N THR A 89 1.68 3.19 -10.12
CA THR A 89 1.71 4.66 -9.94
C THR A 89 0.30 5.22 -9.81
N ILE A 90 -0.62 4.82 -10.69
CA ILE A 90 -2.03 5.22 -10.65
C ILE A 90 -2.68 4.77 -9.33
N VAL A 91 -2.46 3.52 -8.94
CA VAL A 91 -2.98 2.96 -7.69
C VAL A 91 -2.48 3.74 -6.49
N LEU A 92 -1.18 4.04 -6.42
CA LEU A 92 -0.55 4.80 -5.33
C LEU A 92 -1.10 6.23 -5.24
N ILE A 93 -1.34 6.89 -6.37
CA ILE A 93 -2.01 8.20 -6.42
C ILE A 93 -3.43 8.09 -5.85
N PHE A 94 -4.21 7.08 -6.25
CA PHE A 94 -5.55 6.90 -5.71
C PHE A 94 -5.55 6.53 -4.23
N GLN A 95 -4.58 5.77 -3.76
CA GLN A 95 -4.44 5.48 -2.33
C GLN A 95 -4.12 6.74 -1.52
N ALA A 96 -3.25 7.60 -2.03
CA ALA A 96 -2.96 8.87 -1.38
C ALA A 96 -4.21 9.78 -1.34
N LEU A 97 -4.94 9.89 -2.46
CA LEU A 97 -6.11 10.76 -2.57
C LEU A 97 -7.35 10.22 -1.84
N LEU A 98 -7.69 8.93 -2.05
CA LEU A 98 -8.95 8.37 -1.54
C LEU A 98 -8.84 7.83 -0.11
N LEU A 99 -7.67 7.31 0.27
CA LEU A 99 -7.46 6.62 1.54
C LEU A 99 -6.52 7.36 2.50
N GLY A 100 -5.92 8.48 2.06
CA GLY A 100 -4.85 9.15 2.81
C GLY A 100 -3.71 8.19 3.15
N HIS A 101 -3.34 7.29 2.21
CA HIS A 101 -2.36 6.23 2.40
C HIS A 101 -1.16 6.41 1.49
N GLY A 102 0.04 6.47 2.07
CA GLY A 102 1.22 6.98 1.39
C GLY A 102 1.21 8.51 1.34
N GLY A 103 1.75 9.09 0.30
CA GLY A 103 1.78 10.54 0.12
C GLY A 103 2.25 10.94 -1.28
N ILE A 104 2.11 12.20 -1.61
CA ILE A 104 2.56 12.76 -2.89
C ILE A 104 4.07 12.98 -2.87
N THR A 105 4.65 13.45 -1.76
CA THR A 105 6.11 13.60 -1.65
C THR A 105 6.81 12.26 -1.55
N THR A 106 6.23 11.30 -0.88
CA THR A 106 6.77 9.94 -0.77
C THR A 106 6.38 9.03 -1.94
N LEU A 107 5.61 9.54 -2.90
CA LEU A 107 5.12 8.78 -4.05
C LEU A 107 6.26 8.10 -4.83
N GLY A 108 7.36 8.82 -5.05
CA GLY A 108 8.53 8.29 -5.76
C GLY A 108 9.13 7.07 -5.07
N ALA A 109 9.31 7.13 -3.75
CA ALA A 109 9.82 6.01 -2.96
C ALA A 109 8.87 4.81 -3.01
N ASN A 110 7.56 5.06 -2.84
CA ASN A 110 6.54 4.02 -2.91
C ASN A 110 6.40 3.39 -4.31
N ILE A 111 6.61 4.17 -5.39
CA ILE A 111 6.67 3.63 -6.77
C ILE A 111 7.89 2.72 -6.93
N ILE A 112 9.07 3.12 -6.45
CA ILE A 112 10.27 2.29 -6.56
C ILE A 112 10.10 0.98 -5.81
N SER A 113 9.60 1.00 -4.57
CA SER A 113 9.44 -0.22 -3.78
C SER A 113 8.33 -1.14 -4.35
N MET A 114 7.10 -0.64 -4.47
CA MET A 114 5.93 -1.44 -4.84
C MET A 114 5.70 -1.54 -6.36
N GLY A 115 6.02 -0.48 -7.11
CA GLY A 115 5.76 -0.42 -8.56
C GLY A 115 6.90 -0.93 -9.42
N VAL A 116 8.13 -0.99 -8.90
CA VAL A 116 9.32 -1.38 -9.69
C VAL A 116 9.97 -2.63 -9.10
N VAL A 117 10.46 -2.56 -7.86
CA VAL A 117 11.26 -3.63 -7.24
C VAL A 117 10.41 -4.89 -7.01
N GLY A 118 9.24 -4.75 -6.43
CA GLY A 118 8.29 -5.85 -6.25
C GLY A 118 7.94 -6.57 -7.56
N PRO A 119 7.40 -5.87 -8.56
CA PRO A 119 7.11 -6.43 -9.87
C PRO A 119 8.30 -7.06 -10.58
N LEU A 120 9.48 -6.47 -10.46
CA LEU A 120 10.70 -7.01 -11.04
C LEU A 120 11.07 -8.36 -10.43
N ALA A 121 11.02 -8.47 -9.10
CA ALA A 121 11.28 -9.71 -8.37
C ALA A 121 10.29 -10.82 -8.79
N ALA A 122 8.99 -10.50 -8.86
CA ALA A 122 7.98 -11.46 -9.33
C ALA A 122 8.25 -11.95 -10.74
N CYS A 123 8.57 -11.04 -11.66
CA CYS A 123 8.86 -11.37 -13.05
C CYS A 123 10.11 -12.27 -13.19
N ILE A 124 11.16 -11.98 -12.43
CA ILE A 124 12.39 -12.77 -12.41
C ILE A 124 12.09 -14.19 -11.91
N ILE A 125 11.41 -14.34 -10.77
CA ILE A 125 11.07 -15.64 -10.19
C ILE A 125 10.17 -16.44 -11.16
N PHE A 126 9.18 -15.79 -11.78
CA PHE A 126 8.31 -16.46 -12.73
C PHE A 126 9.07 -16.96 -13.96
N LYS A 127 9.99 -16.15 -14.52
CA LYS A 127 10.83 -16.53 -15.65
C LYS A 127 11.81 -17.65 -15.28
N ILE A 128 12.42 -17.61 -14.10
CA ILE A 128 13.28 -18.68 -13.61
C ILE A 128 12.50 -19.99 -13.49
N GLY A 129 11.28 -19.93 -12.92
CA GLY A 129 10.42 -21.11 -12.82
C GLY A 129 10.07 -21.71 -14.18
N HIS A 130 9.81 -20.86 -15.19
CA HIS A 130 9.56 -21.31 -16.57
C HIS A 130 10.84 -21.85 -17.24
N LEU A 131 12.00 -21.30 -16.94
CA LEU A 131 13.30 -21.81 -17.44
C LEU A 131 13.63 -23.19 -16.87
N ILE A 132 13.38 -23.40 -15.56
CA ILE A 132 13.60 -24.70 -14.89
C ILE A 132 12.61 -25.75 -15.38
N ARG A 133 11.36 -25.34 -15.65
CA ARG A 133 10.29 -26.21 -16.14
C ARG A 133 9.61 -25.58 -17.35
N PRO A 134 10.13 -25.79 -18.56
CA PRO A 134 9.59 -25.18 -19.80
C PRO A 134 8.15 -25.58 -20.09
N GLU A 135 7.71 -26.76 -19.64
CA GLU A 135 6.29 -27.16 -19.66
C GLU A 135 5.75 -27.19 -18.23
N PHE A 136 4.89 -26.22 -17.89
CA PHE A 136 4.25 -26.20 -16.59
C PHE A 136 3.27 -27.36 -16.39
N SER A 137 3.44 -28.07 -15.28
CA SER A 137 2.39 -28.86 -14.66
C SER A 137 1.57 -27.95 -13.73
N ILE A 138 0.37 -28.37 -13.32
CA ILE A 138 -0.47 -27.59 -12.40
C ILE A 138 0.23 -27.31 -11.06
N ARG A 139 1.08 -28.23 -10.59
CA ARG A 139 1.85 -28.08 -9.35
C ARG A 139 3.02 -27.12 -9.55
N SER A 140 3.81 -27.27 -10.62
CA SER A 140 4.95 -26.40 -10.89
C SER A 140 4.50 -24.97 -11.18
N PHE A 141 3.40 -24.78 -11.91
CA PHE A 141 2.79 -23.47 -12.11
C PHE A 141 2.39 -22.82 -10.78
N ALA A 142 1.65 -23.55 -9.93
CA ALA A 142 1.22 -23.04 -8.63
C ALA A 142 2.40 -22.67 -7.73
N VAL A 143 3.44 -23.50 -7.67
CA VAL A 143 4.65 -23.23 -6.88
C VAL A 143 5.39 -21.99 -7.42
N THR A 144 5.55 -21.89 -8.74
CA THR A 144 6.24 -20.74 -9.34
C THR A 144 5.47 -19.42 -9.09
N VAL A 145 4.15 -19.43 -9.26
CA VAL A 145 3.29 -18.26 -9.00
C VAL A 145 3.33 -17.88 -7.52
N PHE A 146 3.29 -18.88 -6.62
CA PHE A 146 3.40 -18.63 -5.18
C PHE A 146 4.69 -17.89 -4.82
N PHE A 147 5.83 -18.41 -5.24
CA PHE A 147 7.11 -17.77 -4.94
C PHE A 147 7.28 -16.44 -5.65
N ALA A 148 6.75 -16.26 -6.86
CA ALA A 148 6.78 -15.00 -7.55
C ALA A 148 5.98 -13.92 -6.81
N ALA A 149 4.77 -14.23 -6.34
CA ALA A 149 3.94 -13.31 -5.58
C ALA A 149 4.54 -13.00 -4.19
N ALA A 150 4.99 -14.02 -3.47
CA ALA A 150 5.65 -13.83 -2.18
C ALA A 150 6.93 -12.99 -2.30
N ALA A 151 7.72 -13.21 -3.36
CA ALA A 151 8.92 -12.40 -3.61
C ALA A 151 8.60 -10.94 -3.96
N ALA A 152 7.48 -10.68 -4.65
CA ALA A 152 7.03 -9.30 -4.89
C ALA A 152 6.77 -8.55 -3.59
N ASP A 153 6.05 -9.17 -2.67
CA ASP A 153 5.75 -8.57 -1.37
C ASP A 153 7.00 -8.40 -0.52
N LEU A 154 7.81 -9.46 -0.37
CA LEU A 154 9.05 -9.42 0.41
C LEU A 154 10.07 -8.41 -0.13
N SER A 155 10.26 -8.31 -1.44
CA SER A 155 11.20 -7.35 -2.02
C SER A 155 10.73 -5.90 -1.86
N THR A 156 9.42 -5.67 -1.87
CA THR A 156 8.83 -4.36 -1.60
C THR A 156 9.17 -3.90 -0.18
N TYR A 157 9.04 -4.76 0.82
CA TYR A 157 9.33 -4.37 2.20
C TYR A 157 10.85 -4.21 2.46
N VAL A 158 11.68 -5.06 1.87
CA VAL A 158 13.14 -4.92 1.94
C VAL A 158 13.59 -3.57 1.38
N MET A 159 13.01 -3.19 0.22
CA MET A 159 13.30 -1.89 -0.38
C MET A 159 12.82 -0.73 0.47
N THR A 160 11.63 -0.82 1.08
CA THR A 160 11.11 0.20 1.99
C THR A 160 11.98 0.33 3.25
N SER A 161 12.45 -0.79 3.81
CA SER A 161 13.40 -0.78 4.94
C SER A 161 14.71 -0.08 4.59
N LEU A 162 15.23 -0.32 3.38
CA LEU A 162 16.42 0.37 2.88
C LEU A 162 16.18 1.88 2.72
N GLN A 163 15.05 2.28 2.17
CA GLN A 163 14.68 3.68 1.99
C GLN A 163 14.61 4.43 3.33
N LEU A 164 14.04 3.81 4.36
CA LEU A 164 13.97 4.38 5.70
C LEU A 164 15.33 4.40 6.39
N ALA A 165 16.14 3.36 6.24
CA ALA A 165 17.49 3.32 6.81
C ALA A 165 18.42 4.39 6.22
N LEU A 166 18.28 4.68 4.92
CA LEU A 166 19.00 5.77 4.27
C LEU A 166 18.55 7.14 4.77
N ALA A 167 17.25 7.31 5.03
CA ALA A 167 16.69 8.57 5.53
C ALA A 167 16.97 8.79 7.03
N TYR A 168 17.00 7.73 7.82
CA TYR A 168 17.16 7.73 9.26
C TYR A 168 18.19 6.69 9.70
N PRO A 169 19.49 6.97 9.50
CA PRO A 169 20.55 6.07 9.95
C PRO A 169 20.58 6.02 11.49
N ALA A 170 20.92 4.86 12.05
CA ALA A 170 21.09 4.71 13.48
C ALA A 170 22.34 5.45 13.95
N LEU A 171 22.33 5.94 15.20
CA LEU A 171 23.48 6.64 15.78
C LEU A 171 24.70 5.70 15.90
N GLU A 172 24.46 4.48 16.35
CA GLU A 172 25.47 3.42 16.42
C GLU A 172 25.25 2.44 15.27
N GLY A 173 26.27 2.14 14.49
CA GLY A 173 26.23 1.24 13.34
C GLY A 173 25.64 1.81 12.05
N GLY A 174 25.15 3.06 12.05
CA GLY A 174 24.73 3.80 10.86
C GLY A 174 23.60 3.14 10.05
N ILE A 175 23.72 3.20 8.70
CA ILE A 175 22.70 2.67 7.77
C ILE A 175 22.50 1.15 7.92
N PRO A 176 23.53 0.30 8.04
CA PRO A 176 23.35 -1.15 8.19
C PRO A 176 22.55 -1.52 9.44
N ALA A 177 22.81 -0.88 10.57
CA ALA A 177 22.09 -1.12 11.82
C ALA A 177 20.61 -0.69 11.68
N ALA A 178 20.34 0.51 11.17
CA ALA A 178 18.99 0.97 10.91
C ALA A 178 18.23 0.05 9.95
N PHE A 179 18.89 -0.43 8.90
CA PHE A 179 18.29 -1.36 7.93
C PHE A 179 17.84 -2.66 8.60
N LEU A 180 18.69 -3.27 9.43
CA LEU A 180 18.35 -4.49 10.14
C LEU A 180 17.19 -4.28 11.14
N VAL A 181 17.13 -3.13 11.82
CA VAL A 181 16.03 -2.78 12.72
C VAL A 181 14.71 -2.67 11.96
N TYR A 182 14.67 -1.88 10.87
CA TYR A 182 13.46 -1.76 10.06
C TYR A 182 13.05 -3.10 9.44
N LEU A 183 14.02 -3.86 8.94
CA LEU A 183 13.79 -5.20 8.38
C LEU A 183 13.17 -6.13 9.42
N GLY A 184 13.69 -6.14 10.64
CA GLY A 184 13.18 -6.95 11.77
C GLY A 184 11.75 -6.58 12.14
N ILE A 185 11.49 -5.28 12.34
CA ILE A 185 10.17 -4.76 12.71
C ILE A 185 9.11 -5.15 11.66
N PHE A 186 9.44 -4.96 10.39
CA PHE A 186 8.48 -5.21 9.32
C PHE A 186 8.30 -6.70 9.01
N SER A 187 9.31 -7.55 9.24
CA SER A 187 9.24 -8.98 8.96
C SER A 187 8.08 -9.67 9.68
N ILE A 188 7.76 -9.23 10.89
CA ILE A 188 6.70 -9.81 11.75
C ILE A 188 5.35 -9.82 11.04
N THR A 189 5.04 -8.76 10.30
CA THR A 189 3.78 -8.63 9.57
C THR A 189 3.90 -9.03 8.11
N GLN A 190 5.02 -8.73 7.46
CA GLN A 190 5.17 -8.93 6.02
C GLN A 190 5.46 -10.38 5.64
N VAL A 191 6.20 -11.14 6.45
CA VAL A 191 6.45 -12.55 6.12
C VAL A 191 5.14 -13.38 6.11
N PRO A 192 4.27 -13.30 7.13
CA PRO A 192 2.95 -13.93 7.06
C PRO A 192 2.07 -13.42 5.90
N LEU A 193 2.11 -12.12 5.62
CA LEU A 193 1.34 -11.52 4.52
C LEU A 193 1.81 -12.03 3.16
N ALA A 194 3.12 -12.13 2.93
CA ALA A 194 3.69 -12.66 1.69
C ALA A 194 3.24 -14.09 1.40
N VAL A 195 3.15 -14.93 2.46
CA VAL A 195 2.62 -16.30 2.33
C VAL A 195 1.14 -16.29 1.95
N ILE A 196 0.34 -15.45 2.63
CA ILE A 196 -1.09 -15.32 2.34
C ILE A 196 -1.31 -14.79 0.92
N GLU A 197 -0.56 -13.76 0.51
CA GLU A 197 -0.61 -13.20 -0.84
C GLU A 197 -0.21 -14.23 -1.88
N GLY A 198 0.87 -14.98 -1.65
CA GLY A 198 1.31 -16.06 -2.54
C GLY A 198 0.21 -17.09 -2.79
N ILE A 199 -0.44 -17.59 -1.73
CA ILE A 199 -1.57 -18.53 -1.83
C ILE A 199 -2.73 -17.90 -2.60
N PHE A 200 -3.08 -16.65 -2.27
CA PHE A 200 -4.21 -15.96 -2.89
C PHE A 200 -4.00 -15.74 -4.39
N ILE A 201 -2.81 -15.28 -4.80
CA ILE A 201 -2.48 -15.08 -6.22
C ILE A 201 -2.49 -16.40 -7.00
N VAL A 202 -2.03 -17.51 -6.41
CA VAL A 202 -2.14 -18.84 -7.02
C VAL A 202 -3.61 -19.19 -7.32
N LEU A 203 -4.52 -18.96 -6.36
CA LEU A 203 -5.94 -19.23 -6.54
C LEU A 203 -6.53 -18.36 -7.65
N VAL A 204 -6.22 -17.06 -7.67
CA VAL A 204 -6.67 -16.13 -8.71
C VAL A 204 -6.13 -16.53 -10.08
N MET A 205 -4.84 -16.83 -10.22
CA MET A 205 -4.23 -17.24 -11.48
C MET A 205 -4.81 -18.55 -12.03
N ARG A 206 -4.98 -19.54 -11.17
CA ARG A 206 -5.63 -20.81 -11.57
C ARG A 206 -7.05 -20.59 -12.06
N PHE A 207 -7.76 -19.70 -11.39
CA PHE A 207 -9.12 -19.34 -11.77
C PHE A 207 -9.15 -18.63 -13.13
N VAL A 208 -8.27 -17.63 -13.34
CA VAL A 208 -8.18 -16.90 -14.61
C VAL A 208 -7.85 -17.85 -15.77
N ILE A 209 -6.92 -18.82 -15.57
CA ILE A 209 -6.62 -19.83 -16.60
C ILE A 209 -7.84 -20.69 -16.92
N SER A 210 -8.66 -21.07 -15.93
CA SER A 210 -9.81 -21.95 -16.15
C SER A 210 -10.95 -21.28 -16.93
N ILE A 211 -11.10 -19.94 -16.80
CA ILE A 211 -12.19 -19.20 -17.45
C ILE A 211 -11.73 -18.53 -18.74
N ARG A 212 -10.50 -18.00 -18.75
CA ARG A 212 -9.96 -17.19 -19.86
C ARG A 212 -8.54 -17.59 -20.22
N PRO A 213 -8.36 -18.82 -20.70
CA PRO A 213 -7.05 -19.32 -21.12
C PRO A 213 -6.41 -18.48 -22.24
N GLU A 214 -7.24 -17.87 -23.08
CA GLU A 214 -6.80 -17.06 -24.21
C GLU A 214 -5.93 -15.86 -23.75
N ILE A 215 -6.11 -15.37 -22.54
CA ILE A 215 -5.32 -14.25 -21.99
C ILE A 215 -3.85 -14.67 -21.90
N PHE A 216 -3.56 -15.82 -21.32
CA PHE A 216 -2.20 -16.30 -21.15
C PHE A 216 -1.52 -16.59 -22.50
N ILE A 217 -2.29 -17.12 -23.47
CA ILE A 217 -1.81 -17.36 -24.82
C ILE A 217 -1.57 -16.04 -25.55
N SER A 218 -2.51 -15.09 -25.48
CA SER A 218 -2.42 -13.81 -26.17
C SER A 218 -1.31 -12.92 -25.62
N LEU A 219 -1.01 -13.01 -24.32
CA LEU A 219 0.10 -12.32 -23.69
C LEU A 219 1.44 -13.01 -23.90
N GLY A 220 1.44 -14.26 -24.42
CA GLY A 220 2.65 -15.04 -24.67
C GLY A 220 3.28 -15.63 -23.41
N LEU A 221 2.49 -15.82 -22.35
CA LEU A 221 2.94 -16.36 -21.07
C LEU A 221 2.97 -17.88 -21.04
N LEU A 222 1.99 -18.49 -21.71
CA LEU A 222 1.85 -19.94 -21.83
C LEU A 222 1.56 -20.32 -23.27
N SER A 223 2.06 -21.47 -23.69
CA SER A 223 1.69 -22.05 -24.97
C SER A 223 0.27 -22.65 -24.92
N LYS A 224 -0.37 -22.80 -26.08
CA LYS A 224 -1.69 -23.43 -26.17
C LYS A 224 -1.74 -24.82 -25.54
N LYS A 225 -0.67 -25.63 -25.76
CA LYS A 225 -0.53 -26.99 -25.22
C LYS A 225 -0.42 -26.99 -23.69
N GLU A 226 0.33 -26.05 -23.10
CA GLU A 226 0.45 -25.91 -21.64
C GLU A 226 -0.89 -25.50 -21.03
N THR A 227 -1.57 -24.55 -21.66
CA THR A 227 -2.86 -24.04 -21.19
C THR A 227 -3.93 -25.15 -21.20
N GLU A 228 -4.03 -25.93 -22.26
CA GLU A 228 -4.94 -27.09 -22.33
C GLU A 228 -4.62 -28.14 -21.25
N LYS A 229 -3.34 -28.41 -20.98
CA LYS A 229 -2.91 -29.32 -19.92
C LYS A 229 -3.26 -28.80 -18.51
N LEU A 230 -3.21 -27.47 -18.29
CA LEU A 230 -3.60 -26.85 -17.02
C LEU A 230 -5.13 -26.88 -16.82
N ILE A 231 -5.92 -26.78 -17.90
CA ILE A 231 -7.38 -26.80 -17.86
C ILE A 231 -7.90 -28.23 -17.68
N SER A 232 -7.38 -29.22 -18.42
CA SER A 232 -7.87 -30.62 -18.41
C SER A 232 -7.84 -31.26 -17.02
N VAL A 233 -6.96 -30.80 -16.13
CA VAL A 233 -6.89 -31.24 -14.73
C VAL A 233 -7.89 -30.45 -13.83
N SER A 234 -8.49 -29.40 -14.37
CA SER A 234 -9.44 -28.52 -13.64
C SER A 234 -10.91 -28.85 -13.92
N GLU A 235 -11.22 -29.77 -14.82
CA GLU A 235 -12.60 -30.16 -15.10
C GLU A 235 -13.29 -30.80 -13.87
N PRO A 236 -14.57 -30.45 -13.59
CA PRO A 236 -15.31 -30.85 -12.39
C PRO A 236 -15.87 -32.30 -12.49
N GLY A 237 -15.12 -33.23 -13.05
CA GLY A 237 -15.44 -34.65 -13.04
C GLY A 237 -14.85 -35.43 -11.86
N HIS A 238 -13.91 -34.86 -11.15
CA HIS A 238 -13.43 -35.36 -9.87
C HIS A 238 -13.94 -34.44 -8.77
N SER A 239 -14.69 -35.02 -7.82
CA SER A 239 -15.23 -34.39 -6.62
C SER A 239 -14.35 -33.23 -6.17
N PRO A 240 -14.92 -32.06 -5.81
CA PRO A 240 -14.12 -30.94 -5.34
C PRO A 240 -13.22 -31.51 -4.25
N VAL A 241 -11.94 -31.61 -4.56
CA VAL A 241 -10.93 -31.88 -3.53
C VAL A 241 -11.22 -30.83 -2.50
N SER A 242 -11.92 -31.30 -1.47
CA SER A 242 -12.55 -30.49 -0.45
C SER A 242 -11.61 -29.33 -0.20
N GLY A 243 -11.96 -28.10 -0.61
CA GLY A 243 -11.17 -26.89 -0.40
C GLY A 243 -10.78 -26.77 1.07
N LYS A 244 -11.56 -27.43 1.95
CA LYS A 244 -11.27 -27.71 3.35
C LYS A 244 -9.93 -28.41 3.60
N LYS A 245 -9.56 -29.41 2.79
CA LYS A 245 -8.30 -30.16 3.02
C LYS A 245 -7.08 -29.38 2.52
N TRP A 246 -7.25 -28.57 1.49
CA TRP A 246 -6.15 -27.78 0.93
C TRP A 246 -5.92 -26.49 1.76
N MET A 247 -7.00 -25.82 2.17
CA MET A 247 -6.93 -24.69 3.10
C MET A 247 -6.42 -25.11 4.48
N ALA A 248 -6.85 -26.26 5.00
CA ALA A 248 -6.30 -26.81 6.24
C ALA A 248 -4.80 -27.14 6.09
N ARG A 249 -4.36 -27.67 4.95
CA ARG A 249 -2.93 -27.90 4.67
C ARG A 249 -2.15 -26.61 4.48
N GLY A 250 -2.73 -25.61 3.79
CA GLY A 250 -2.14 -24.27 3.68
C GLY A 250 -2.02 -23.58 5.02
N PHE A 251 -3.06 -23.65 5.86
CA PHE A 251 -3.05 -23.13 7.22
C PHE A 251 -2.05 -23.87 8.13
N VAL A 252 -1.93 -25.20 7.97
CA VAL A 252 -0.91 -26.01 8.67
C VAL A 252 0.49 -25.63 8.19
N ILE A 253 0.71 -25.35 6.91
CA ILE A 253 2.01 -24.89 6.41
C ILE A 253 2.32 -23.49 6.94
N VAL A 254 1.35 -22.58 7.01
CA VAL A 254 1.51 -21.25 7.62
C VAL A 254 1.80 -21.37 9.12
N LEU A 255 1.09 -22.25 9.82
CA LEU A 255 1.37 -22.55 11.23
C LEU A 255 2.73 -23.22 11.42
N LEU A 256 3.13 -24.13 10.53
CA LEU A 256 4.45 -24.79 10.58
C LEU A 256 5.57 -23.81 10.25
N THR A 257 5.41 -22.92 9.27
CA THR A 257 6.41 -21.88 8.97
C THR A 257 6.46 -20.81 10.06
N ALA A 258 5.33 -20.43 10.64
CA ALA A 258 5.28 -19.56 11.80
C ALA A 258 5.87 -20.25 13.06
N ALA A 259 5.60 -21.54 13.26
CA ALA A 259 6.18 -22.34 14.33
C ALA A 259 7.69 -22.60 14.11
N LEU A 260 8.14 -22.78 12.87
CA LEU A 260 9.55 -22.88 12.50
C LEU A 260 10.27 -21.54 12.69
N ALA A 261 9.67 -20.45 12.28
CA ALA A 261 10.20 -19.09 12.53
C ALA A 261 10.22 -18.78 14.03
N PHE A 262 9.18 -19.19 14.76
CA PHE A 262 9.11 -19.08 16.22
C PHE A 262 10.13 -19.99 16.90
N SER A 263 10.29 -21.24 16.44
CA SER A 263 11.30 -22.17 16.94
C SER A 263 12.72 -21.66 16.66
N PHE A 264 12.98 -21.12 15.48
CA PHE A 264 14.27 -20.48 15.14
C PHE A 264 14.54 -19.23 16.00
N ALA A 265 13.49 -18.48 16.32
CA ALA A 265 13.57 -17.29 17.17
C ALA A 265 13.74 -17.62 18.65
N VAL A 266 13.16 -18.74 19.13
CA VAL A 266 13.16 -19.16 20.56
C VAL A 266 14.37 -20.02 20.90
N PHE A 267 14.77 -20.92 19.97
CA PHE A 267 15.86 -21.86 20.26
C PHE A 267 17.20 -21.43 19.66
N GLY A 268 17.29 -20.29 19.00
CA GLY A 268 18.51 -19.72 18.43
C GLY A 268 19.41 -20.71 17.69
N PRO A 269 20.32 -20.30 16.87
CA PRO A 269 21.40 -21.20 16.44
C PRO A 269 22.23 -21.59 17.68
N GLN A 270 22.45 -22.89 17.85
CA GLN A 270 23.53 -23.39 18.68
C GLN A 270 24.81 -22.63 18.32
N PRO A 271 25.73 -22.36 19.26
CA PRO A 271 26.91 -21.56 19.01
C PRO A 271 27.56 -22.02 17.69
N GLY A 272 27.48 -21.16 16.70
CA GLY A 272 27.95 -21.44 15.35
C GLY A 272 29.43 -21.14 15.23
N SER A 273 29.98 -21.48 14.08
CA SER A 273 31.35 -21.09 13.72
C SER A 273 31.63 -19.58 13.85
N ASP A 274 30.59 -18.76 13.90
CA ASP A 274 30.67 -17.30 14.02
C ASP A 274 31.01 -16.88 15.45
N ASP A 275 30.52 -17.57 16.47
CA ASP A 275 30.85 -17.32 17.86
C ASP A 275 32.32 -17.70 18.15
N LEU A 276 32.80 -18.79 17.54
CA LEU A 276 34.21 -19.20 17.60
C LEU A 276 35.14 -18.19 16.91
N ILE A 277 34.67 -17.57 15.81
CA ILE A 277 35.41 -16.52 15.08
C ILE A 277 35.41 -15.22 15.89
N ALA A 278 34.30 -14.87 16.54
CA ALA A 278 34.20 -13.69 17.39
C ALA A 278 35.11 -13.81 18.60
N GLU A 279 35.16 -14.98 19.27
CA GLU A 279 36.04 -15.28 20.39
C GLU A 279 37.52 -15.24 19.98
N THR A 280 37.85 -15.77 18.77
CA THR A 280 39.20 -15.73 18.22
C THR A 280 39.63 -14.29 17.81
N LEU A 281 38.70 -13.45 17.38
CA LEU A 281 38.95 -12.04 17.03
C LEU A 281 39.15 -11.18 18.30
N ILE A 282 38.46 -11.50 19.40
CA ILE A 282 38.65 -10.84 20.70
C ILE A 282 40.03 -11.17 21.24
N ASP A 283 40.45 -12.42 21.16
CA ASP A 283 41.78 -12.88 21.57
C ASP A 283 42.93 -12.26 20.74
N LEU A 284 42.64 -11.86 19.50
CA LEU A 284 43.57 -11.16 18.62
C LEU A 284 43.58 -9.64 18.84
N GLY A 285 42.82 -9.09 19.81
CA GLY A 285 42.80 -7.68 20.15
C GLY A 285 41.97 -6.83 19.20
N ASN A 286 41.19 -7.44 18.32
CA ASN A 286 40.21 -6.73 17.49
C ASN A 286 38.85 -6.73 18.21
N LEU A 287 38.34 -5.54 18.50
CA LEU A 287 36.99 -5.42 19.05
C LEU A 287 35.97 -5.97 18.05
N PRO A 288 35.00 -6.79 18.49
CA PRO A 288 34.01 -7.35 17.60
C PRO A 288 33.21 -6.23 16.95
N VAL A 289 33.17 -6.24 15.64
CA VAL A 289 32.30 -5.38 14.86
C VAL A 289 30.87 -5.93 15.00
N PHE A 290 30.16 -5.45 16.02
CA PHE A 290 28.72 -5.53 16.20
C PHE A 290 28.09 -6.94 16.14
N ASP A 291 27.79 -7.49 17.30
CA ASP A 291 26.84 -8.63 17.48
C ASP A 291 25.48 -8.11 17.98
N PRO A 292 24.44 -8.05 17.11
CA PRO A 292 23.13 -7.57 17.51
C PRO A 292 22.36 -8.55 18.41
N LEU A 293 22.79 -9.80 18.52
CA LEU A 293 22.14 -10.86 19.33
C LEU A 293 22.82 -11.05 20.68
N GLY A 294 24.11 -10.75 20.83
CA GLY A 294 24.84 -10.81 22.09
C GLY A 294 24.45 -9.75 23.12
N LEU A 295 23.55 -8.86 22.76
CA LEU A 295 23.12 -7.70 23.56
C LEU A 295 21.93 -7.96 24.47
N ILE A 296 21.26 -9.08 24.30
CA ILE A 296 20.10 -9.49 25.09
C ILE A 296 20.52 -10.77 25.83
N SER A 297 20.45 -10.79 27.16
CA SER A 297 20.71 -12.03 27.91
C SER A 297 19.77 -13.12 27.40
N GLU A 298 20.27 -14.35 27.25
CA GLU A 298 19.53 -15.50 26.72
C GLU A 298 18.17 -15.70 27.41
N GLU A 299 18.07 -15.38 28.69
CA GLU A 299 16.84 -15.44 29.49
C GLU A 299 15.79 -14.38 29.06
N MET A 300 16.21 -13.25 28.48
CA MET A 300 15.29 -12.17 28.08
C MET A 300 14.79 -12.29 26.65
N HIS A 301 15.47 -13.03 25.77
CA HIS A 301 14.99 -13.30 24.39
C HIS A 301 13.60 -13.95 24.41
N GLY A 302 13.40 -14.94 25.27
CA GLY A 302 12.11 -15.63 25.41
C GLY A 302 10.99 -14.70 25.88
N TRP A 303 11.26 -13.79 26.82
CA TRP A 303 10.28 -12.83 27.33
C TRP A 303 9.91 -11.75 26.29
N PHE A 304 10.87 -11.31 25.49
CA PHE A 304 10.63 -10.33 24.42
C PHE A 304 9.74 -10.89 23.32
N PHE A 305 10.04 -12.12 22.86
CA PHE A 305 9.19 -12.81 21.90
C PHE A 305 7.82 -13.16 22.48
N ALA A 306 7.75 -13.53 23.76
CA ALA A 306 6.48 -13.77 24.44
C ALA A 306 5.65 -12.48 24.57
N LEU A 307 6.28 -11.35 24.91
CA LEU A 307 5.63 -10.04 24.97
C LEU A 307 5.13 -9.60 23.59
N GLN A 308 5.93 -9.76 22.57
CA GLN A 308 5.62 -9.38 21.18
C GLN A 308 4.54 -10.29 20.59
N ALA A 309 4.64 -11.60 20.83
CA ALA A 309 3.59 -12.56 20.48
C ALA A 309 2.31 -12.28 21.29
N GLY A 310 2.44 -11.91 22.57
CA GLY A 310 1.34 -11.52 23.44
C GLY A 310 0.63 -10.25 22.98
N ILE A 311 1.37 -9.23 22.57
CA ILE A 311 0.80 -7.99 21.99
C ILE A 311 0.12 -8.29 20.65
N GLY A 312 0.76 -9.05 19.77
CA GLY A 312 0.18 -9.48 18.51
C GLY A 312 -1.10 -10.31 18.70
N ALA A 313 -1.08 -11.25 19.63
CA ALA A 313 -2.24 -12.06 20.01
C ALA A 313 -3.32 -11.20 20.68
N ALA A 314 -2.97 -10.26 21.55
CA ALA A 314 -3.92 -9.35 22.19
C ALA A 314 -4.60 -8.41 21.17
N VAL A 315 -3.84 -7.86 20.21
CA VAL A 315 -4.39 -7.07 19.10
C VAL A 315 -5.30 -7.94 18.23
N LEU A 316 -4.89 -9.16 17.91
CA LEU A 316 -5.72 -10.10 17.16
C LEU A 316 -7.02 -10.43 17.93
N VAL A 317 -6.91 -10.78 19.21
CA VAL A 317 -8.06 -11.08 20.09
C VAL A 317 -8.95 -9.85 20.25
N PHE A 318 -8.38 -8.65 20.40
CA PHE A 318 -9.13 -7.40 20.47
C PHE A 318 -9.86 -7.10 19.16
N CYS A 319 -9.22 -7.27 18.00
CA CYS A 319 -9.87 -7.16 16.70
C CYS A 319 -10.98 -8.21 16.54
N LEU A 320 -10.75 -9.44 16.96
CA LEU A 320 -11.75 -10.51 16.95
C LEU A 320 -12.90 -10.24 17.93
N TYR A 321 -12.61 -9.67 19.10
CA TYR A 321 -13.61 -9.23 20.07
C TYR A 321 -14.46 -8.10 19.51
N LEU A 322 -13.85 -7.09 18.88
CA LEU A 322 -14.59 -6.02 18.22
C LEU A 322 -15.47 -6.53 17.07
N LEU A 323 -14.97 -7.49 16.30
CA LEU A 323 -15.76 -8.16 15.25
C LEU A 323 -16.93 -8.97 15.86
N LYS A 324 -16.69 -9.67 16.97
CA LYS A 324 -17.72 -10.45 17.69
C LYS A 324 -18.80 -9.56 18.31
N THR A 325 -18.43 -8.45 18.93
CA THR A 325 -19.38 -7.51 19.55
C THR A 325 -20.22 -6.79 18.50
N ARG A 326 -19.66 -6.49 17.32
CA ARG A 326 -20.44 -5.95 16.19
C ARG A 326 -21.36 -6.98 15.53
N ALA A 327 -21.01 -8.26 15.56
CA ALA A 327 -21.85 -9.33 15.02
C ALA A 327 -23.05 -9.70 15.93
N GLY A 328 -22.97 -9.39 17.24
CA GLY A 328 -24.01 -9.74 18.23
C GLY A 328 -25.16 -8.76 18.41
N THR A 329 -25.09 -7.56 17.82
CA THR A 329 -26.18 -6.57 17.89
C THR A 329 -27.07 -6.64 16.65
N GLY A 330 -27.87 -7.71 16.56
CA GLY A 330 -29.01 -7.85 15.62
C GLY A 330 -30.18 -6.97 16.03
N GLY A 331 -30.00 -5.68 16.15
CA GLY A 331 -31.05 -4.68 16.32
C GLY A 331 -31.04 -3.77 15.11
N SER A 332 -32.23 -3.48 14.57
CA SER A 332 -32.57 -2.55 13.49
C SER A 332 -31.48 -1.48 13.26
N ALA A 333 -30.47 -1.81 12.49
CA ALA A 333 -29.38 -0.90 12.21
C ALA A 333 -29.86 0.11 11.16
N LYS A 334 -30.04 1.37 11.55
CA LYS A 334 -29.74 2.48 10.64
C LYS A 334 -28.48 2.08 9.89
N LYS A 335 -28.54 2.01 8.53
CA LYS A 335 -27.38 1.73 7.67
C LYS A 335 -26.18 2.45 8.26
N PRO A 336 -25.14 1.79 8.73
CA PRO A 336 -23.91 2.48 9.01
C PRO A 336 -23.50 3.08 7.67
N HIS A 337 -23.39 4.40 7.58
CA HIS A 337 -22.68 5.05 6.50
C HIS A 337 -21.26 4.51 6.58
N THR A 338 -21.00 3.43 5.86
CA THR A 338 -19.64 2.93 5.69
C THR A 338 -18.92 4.00 4.87
N ILE A 339 -17.72 4.36 5.29
CA ILE A 339 -16.80 5.29 4.59
C ILE A 339 -16.61 4.87 3.12
N PHE A 340 -17.02 3.67 2.75
CA PHE A 340 -17.00 3.05 1.43
C PHE A 340 -18.36 3.02 0.71
N ASP A 341 -19.35 3.86 1.07
CA ASP A 341 -20.47 4.09 0.16
C ASP A 341 -19.91 4.67 -1.15
N GLU A 342 -20.27 4.03 -2.26
CA GLU A 342 -19.65 4.15 -3.60
C GLU A 342 -19.44 5.59 -4.10
N HIS A 343 -20.11 6.57 -3.52
CA HIS A 343 -20.13 7.94 -4.02
C HIS A 343 -19.86 9.03 -2.97
N ILE A 344 -19.60 8.70 -1.69
CA ILE A 344 -19.51 9.73 -0.62
C ILE A 344 -18.45 10.80 -0.94
N LEU A 345 -17.28 10.41 -1.45
CA LEU A 345 -16.20 11.35 -1.75
C LEU A 345 -16.54 12.20 -3.00
N ASP A 346 -17.01 11.56 -4.06
CA ASP A 346 -17.42 12.27 -5.27
C ASP A 346 -18.67 13.13 -5.02
N ASP A 347 -19.64 12.64 -4.25
CA ASP A 347 -20.82 13.42 -3.87
C ASP A 347 -20.45 14.63 -3.02
N ALA A 348 -19.49 14.51 -2.10
CA ALA A 348 -18.96 15.64 -1.36
C ALA A 348 -18.28 16.66 -2.28
N ALA A 349 -17.47 16.20 -3.23
CA ALA A 349 -16.79 17.06 -4.19
C ALA A 349 -17.79 17.75 -5.16
N ILE A 350 -18.81 17.04 -5.61
CA ILE A 350 -19.85 17.55 -6.50
C ILE A 350 -20.77 18.55 -5.78
N SER A 351 -21.09 18.30 -4.50
CA SER A 351 -21.92 19.18 -3.69
C SER A 351 -21.17 20.39 -3.12
N SER A 352 -19.83 20.40 -3.20
CA SER A 352 -19.01 21.49 -2.69
C SER A 352 -19.24 22.81 -3.46
N PRO A 353 -19.36 23.94 -2.75
CA PRO A 353 -19.41 25.27 -3.38
C PRO A 353 -18.19 25.58 -4.26
N LEU A 354 -17.05 24.94 -3.96
CA LEU A 354 -15.81 25.08 -4.72
C LEU A 354 -15.79 24.28 -6.05
N ARG A 355 -16.83 23.54 -6.38
CA ARG A 355 -16.93 22.78 -7.64
C ARG A 355 -16.65 23.67 -8.86
N HIS A 356 -17.14 24.91 -8.85
CA HIS A 356 -17.00 25.85 -9.97
C HIS A 356 -15.62 26.49 -10.11
N VAL A 357 -14.73 26.30 -9.10
CA VAL A 357 -13.35 26.78 -9.15
C VAL A 357 -12.51 25.78 -9.95
N SER A 358 -11.63 26.31 -10.80
CA SER A 358 -10.76 25.48 -11.65
C SER A 358 -9.96 24.45 -10.84
N ALA A 359 -9.98 23.19 -11.29
CA ALA A 359 -9.21 22.10 -10.69
C ALA A 359 -7.70 22.38 -10.68
N TRP A 360 -7.19 23.12 -11.66
CA TRP A 360 -5.81 23.58 -11.72
C TRP A 360 -5.41 24.41 -10.50
N LEU A 361 -6.22 25.38 -10.13
CA LEU A 361 -5.91 26.26 -8.99
C LEU A 361 -5.91 25.48 -7.69
N LYS A 362 -6.87 24.58 -7.52
CA LYS A 362 -6.94 23.70 -6.34
C LYS A 362 -5.76 22.76 -6.26
N LEU A 363 -5.34 22.19 -7.39
CA LEU A 363 -4.16 21.33 -7.46
C LEU A 363 -2.88 22.09 -7.09
N ILE A 364 -2.67 23.28 -7.67
CA ILE A 364 -1.50 24.13 -7.34
C ILE A 364 -1.53 24.52 -5.86
N PHE A 365 -2.69 24.92 -5.34
CA PHE A 365 -2.87 25.27 -3.92
C PHE A 365 -2.48 24.12 -2.99
N CYS A 366 -2.96 22.91 -3.27
CA CYS A 366 -2.66 21.73 -2.46
C CYS A 366 -1.20 21.27 -2.60
N LEU A 367 -0.68 21.22 -3.83
CA LEU A 367 0.71 20.78 -4.06
C LEU A 367 1.71 21.76 -3.44
N SER A 368 1.47 23.08 -3.54
CA SER A 368 2.33 24.07 -2.88
C SER A 368 2.32 23.92 -1.37
N ALA A 369 1.15 23.69 -0.77
CA ALA A 369 1.00 23.46 0.67
C ALA A 369 1.75 22.20 1.13
N ILE A 370 1.64 21.09 0.38
CA ILE A 370 2.31 19.83 0.69
C ILE A 370 3.84 20.01 0.59
N VAL A 371 4.33 20.53 -0.54
CA VAL A 371 5.78 20.67 -0.77
C VAL A 371 6.41 21.62 0.24
N ILE A 372 5.81 22.78 0.47
CA ILE A 372 6.34 23.77 1.44
C ILE A 372 6.26 23.23 2.87
N GLY A 373 5.17 22.54 3.23
CA GLY A 373 5.03 21.91 4.53
C GLY A 373 6.08 20.83 4.81
N VAL A 374 6.49 20.06 3.79
CA VAL A 374 7.55 19.05 3.94
C VAL A 374 8.95 19.64 3.99
N ILE A 375 9.18 20.78 3.32
CA ILE A 375 10.48 21.48 3.35
C ILE A 375 10.69 22.23 4.67
N SER A 376 9.63 22.65 5.35
CA SER A 376 9.72 23.40 6.62
C SER A 376 10.59 22.68 7.65
N PRO A 377 11.56 23.37 8.26
CA PRO A 377 12.43 22.79 9.27
C PRO A 377 11.78 22.73 10.66
N LEU A 378 10.73 23.50 10.91
CA LEU A 378 10.03 23.60 12.20
C LEU A 378 8.58 23.11 12.09
N PRO A 379 7.95 22.67 13.18
CA PRO A 379 6.58 22.16 13.17
C PRO A 379 5.51 23.23 13.00
N TYR A 380 5.83 24.52 13.16
CA TYR A 380 4.86 25.61 13.19
C TYR A 380 4.19 25.85 11.84
N LEU A 381 4.97 25.92 10.77
CA LEU A 381 4.44 26.14 9.42
C LEU A 381 3.57 24.98 8.93
N PRO A 382 3.95 23.71 9.07
CA PRO A 382 3.06 22.59 8.73
C PRO A 382 1.75 22.63 9.53
N LEU A 383 1.78 22.93 10.83
CA LEU A 383 0.57 23.08 11.65
C LEU A 383 -0.31 24.24 11.20
N PHE A 384 0.29 25.36 10.83
CA PHE A 384 -0.44 26.49 10.24
C PHE A 384 -1.14 26.10 8.94
N ILE A 385 -0.41 25.41 8.03
CA ILE A 385 -0.97 24.90 6.77
C ILE A 385 -2.15 23.96 7.07
N ALA A 386 -2.00 23.01 8.00
CA ALA A 386 -3.08 22.11 8.40
C ALA A 386 -4.32 22.89 8.89
N GLY A 387 -4.13 23.89 9.74
CA GLY A 387 -5.22 24.76 10.22
C GLY A 387 -5.95 25.48 9.08
N VAL A 388 -5.22 26.05 8.14
CA VAL A 388 -5.81 26.73 6.96
C VAL A 388 -6.59 25.73 6.10
N MET A 389 -6.04 24.53 5.85
CA MET A 389 -6.71 23.50 5.05
C MET A 389 -7.98 22.97 5.72
N ILE A 390 -7.96 22.77 7.04
CA ILE A 390 -9.15 22.38 7.82
C ILE A 390 -10.21 23.50 7.74
N CYS A 391 -9.83 24.74 7.98
CA CYS A 391 -10.75 25.88 7.87
C CYS A 391 -11.34 25.99 6.45
N ALA A 392 -10.52 25.85 5.42
CA ALA A 392 -10.99 25.87 4.04
C ALA A 392 -11.95 24.72 3.73
N ALA A 393 -11.69 23.50 4.21
CA ALA A 393 -12.57 22.35 4.02
C ALA A 393 -13.91 22.51 4.75
N LEU A 394 -13.90 22.97 6.00
CA LEU A 394 -15.12 23.08 6.83
C LEU A 394 -15.97 24.31 6.47
N PHE A 395 -15.36 25.49 6.32
CA PHE A 395 -16.10 26.74 6.17
C PHE A 395 -16.32 27.14 4.72
N ILE A 396 -15.32 26.93 3.82
CA ILE A 396 -15.42 27.33 2.42
C ILE A 396 -16.03 26.19 1.60
N ALA A 397 -15.52 24.98 1.72
CA ALA A 397 -16.04 23.81 0.99
C ALA A 397 -17.30 23.22 1.63
N LYS A 398 -17.65 23.63 2.87
CA LYS A 398 -18.83 23.18 3.63
C LYS A 398 -18.91 21.66 3.80
N VAL A 399 -17.76 21.01 3.93
CA VAL A 399 -17.69 19.58 4.22
C VAL A 399 -18.19 19.33 5.65
N SER A 400 -18.96 18.26 5.85
CA SER A 400 -19.46 17.93 7.19
C SER A 400 -18.30 17.58 8.13
N PRO A 401 -18.23 18.17 9.35
CA PRO A 401 -17.14 17.93 10.29
C PRO A 401 -16.99 16.46 10.68
N ARG A 402 -18.12 15.72 10.74
CA ARG A 402 -18.11 14.29 11.06
C ARG A 402 -17.43 13.45 9.97
N LEU A 403 -17.72 13.74 8.69
CA LEU A 403 -17.07 13.06 7.57
C LEU A 403 -15.58 13.37 7.55
N TYR A 404 -15.22 14.64 7.69
CA TYR A 404 -13.83 15.09 7.67
C TYR A 404 -13.00 14.44 8.81
N ALA A 405 -13.52 14.45 10.04
CA ALA A 405 -12.88 13.82 11.19
C ALA A 405 -12.76 12.28 11.01
N SER A 406 -13.80 11.64 10.49
CA SER A 406 -13.78 10.19 10.22
C SER A 406 -12.72 9.82 9.19
N LEU A 407 -12.53 10.61 8.14
CA LEU A 407 -11.48 10.41 7.14
C LEU A 407 -10.07 10.62 7.71
N LEU A 408 -9.89 11.64 8.56
CA LEU A 408 -8.60 11.94 9.19
C LEU A 408 -8.18 10.91 10.24
N THR A 409 -9.12 10.20 10.87
CA THR A 409 -8.82 9.27 11.97
C THR A 409 -7.84 8.18 11.54
N ILE A 410 -8.03 7.56 10.38
CA ILE A 410 -7.20 6.45 9.91
C ILE A 410 -5.76 6.91 9.68
N PRO A 411 -5.50 7.94 8.83
CA PRO A 411 -4.16 8.43 8.60
C PRO A 411 -3.46 8.95 9.86
N LEU A 412 -4.20 9.58 10.77
CA LEU A 412 -3.66 10.11 12.00
C LEU A 412 -3.14 9.01 12.94
N VAL A 413 -3.85 7.88 13.03
CA VAL A 413 -3.39 6.72 13.79
C VAL A 413 -2.09 6.16 13.19
N PHE A 414 -2.00 6.06 11.86
CA PHE A 414 -0.78 5.60 11.20
C PHE A 414 0.39 6.59 11.37
N ALA A 415 0.13 7.89 11.24
CA ALA A 415 1.14 8.91 11.46
C ALA A 415 1.64 8.91 12.92
N GLY A 416 0.74 8.76 13.88
CA GLY A 416 1.08 8.66 15.29
C GLY A 416 1.93 7.44 15.62
N THR A 417 1.59 6.26 15.07
CA THR A 417 2.41 5.05 15.26
C THR A 417 3.79 5.21 14.63
N GLY A 418 3.90 5.87 13.47
CA GLY A 418 5.17 6.16 12.83
C GLY A 418 6.03 7.14 13.61
N ALA A 419 5.45 8.23 14.09
CA ALA A 419 6.14 9.20 14.94
C ALA A 419 6.64 8.56 16.26
N LEU A 420 5.87 7.62 16.82
CA LEU A 420 6.22 6.86 18.01
C LEU A 420 7.49 6.02 17.79
N VAL A 421 7.65 5.43 16.62
CA VAL A 421 8.88 4.66 16.27
C VAL A 421 10.08 5.60 16.15
N ILE A 422 9.93 6.73 15.50
CA ILE A 422 11.00 7.74 15.40
C ILE A 422 11.43 8.20 16.80
N LEU A 423 10.46 8.41 17.69
CA LEU A 423 10.69 8.84 19.06
C LEU A 423 11.61 7.89 19.86
N PHE A 424 11.53 6.58 19.58
CA PHE A 424 12.30 5.58 20.32
C PHE A 424 13.57 5.09 19.62
N ILE A 425 13.68 5.23 18.29
CA ILE A 425 14.80 4.70 17.49
C ILE A 425 15.86 5.76 17.23
N THR A 426 15.47 7.02 16.96
CA THR A 426 16.40 8.11 16.69
C THR A 426 16.84 8.71 18.03
N GLY A 427 18.03 8.36 18.48
CA GLY A 427 18.64 9.00 19.64
C GLY A 427 19.46 10.22 19.23
N GLY A 428 19.75 11.11 20.18
CA GLY A 428 20.56 12.33 20.02
C GLY A 428 20.11 13.39 21.03
N GLY A 429 21.02 14.27 21.45
CA GLY A 429 20.72 15.31 22.44
C GLY A 429 20.58 14.81 23.87
N GLU A 430 19.96 15.62 24.74
CA GLU A 430 19.76 15.28 26.14
C GLU A 430 18.64 14.23 26.32
N THR A 431 18.90 13.26 27.19
CA THR A 431 17.89 12.26 27.55
C THR A 431 16.82 12.87 28.43
N LEU A 432 15.58 12.92 27.96
CA LEU A 432 14.43 13.42 28.70
C LEU A 432 13.82 12.35 29.59
N VAL A 433 13.69 11.14 29.08
CA VAL A 433 13.13 9.97 29.80
C VAL A 433 13.89 8.74 29.39
N ASP A 434 14.43 8.04 30.37
CA ASP A 434 15.06 6.73 30.19
C ASP A 434 14.07 5.66 30.69
N PHE A 435 13.55 4.79 29.80
CA PHE A 435 12.56 3.77 30.18
C PHE A 435 13.22 2.48 30.60
N PHE A 436 14.05 1.95 29.75
CA PHE A 436 14.82 0.72 30.02
C PHE A 436 15.89 0.52 28.95
N ARG A 437 16.94 -0.16 29.37
CA ARG A 437 18.07 -0.50 28.52
C ARG A 437 18.03 -1.98 28.22
N ILE A 438 17.99 -2.33 26.93
CA ILE A 438 18.03 -3.71 26.50
C ILE A 438 19.24 -3.86 25.59
N GLY A 439 20.35 -4.32 26.15
CA GLY A 439 21.59 -4.43 25.42
C GLY A 439 22.09 -3.06 24.92
N THR A 440 22.31 -2.90 23.64
CA THR A 440 22.64 -1.61 22.96
C THR A 440 21.40 -0.81 22.59
N LEU A 441 20.21 -1.38 22.60
CA LEU A 441 18.97 -0.67 22.36
C LEU A 441 18.57 0.10 23.64
N HIS A 442 18.91 1.39 23.65
CA HIS A 442 18.38 2.32 24.63
C HIS A 442 17.00 2.75 24.18
N VAL A 443 15.96 2.34 24.88
CA VAL A 443 14.62 2.88 24.72
C VAL A 443 14.52 4.11 25.59
N GLN A 444 14.92 5.24 25.00
CA GLN A 444 14.95 6.53 25.64
C GLN A 444 14.27 7.56 24.76
N ILE A 445 13.66 8.55 25.38
CA ILE A 445 13.17 9.74 24.68
C ILE A 445 14.24 10.81 24.86
N THR A 446 14.76 11.30 23.77
CA THR A 446 15.72 12.39 23.75
C THR A 446 15.07 13.67 23.21
N SER A 447 15.70 14.83 23.47
CA SER A 447 15.22 16.11 22.93
C SER A 447 15.10 16.08 21.41
N ASP A 448 16.12 15.56 20.72
CA ASP A 448 16.17 15.54 19.27
C ASP A 448 15.16 14.56 18.67
N SER A 449 14.95 13.40 19.32
CA SER A 449 13.95 12.43 18.89
C SER A 449 12.52 12.95 19.04
N LEU A 450 12.26 13.73 20.11
CA LEU A 450 10.96 14.35 20.34
C LEU A 450 10.68 15.44 19.30
N GLU A 451 11.65 16.33 19.05
CA GLU A 451 11.53 17.38 18.04
C GLU A 451 11.29 16.79 16.64
N LEU A 452 12.06 15.75 16.27
CA LEU A 452 11.91 15.06 14.99
C LEU A 452 10.55 14.37 14.86
N ALA A 453 10.08 13.70 15.93
CA ALA A 453 8.78 13.04 15.92
C ALA A 453 7.62 14.04 15.77
N VAL A 454 7.68 15.18 16.49
CA VAL A 454 6.69 16.26 16.38
C VAL A 454 6.74 16.89 15.00
N LEU A 455 7.92 17.12 14.44
CA LEU A 455 8.09 17.66 13.10
C LEU A 455 7.51 16.74 12.03
N VAL A 456 7.83 15.44 12.07
CA VAL A 456 7.31 14.46 11.11
C VAL A 456 5.79 14.32 11.23
N LEU A 457 5.26 14.30 12.47
CA LEU A 457 3.82 14.24 12.70
C LEU A 457 3.09 15.49 12.15
N SER A 458 3.64 16.67 12.37
CA SER A 458 3.07 17.92 11.86
C SER A 458 3.08 17.99 10.32
N ARG A 459 4.19 17.57 9.68
CA ARG A 459 4.31 17.48 8.22
C ARG A 459 3.30 16.52 7.63
N THR A 460 3.18 15.32 8.22
CA THR A 460 2.22 14.29 7.80
C THR A 460 0.78 14.81 7.94
N PHE A 461 0.46 15.46 9.04
CA PHE A 461 -0.86 16.01 9.28
C PHE A 461 -1.22 17.12 8.27
N ALA A 462 -0.30 18.03 7.97
CA ALA A 462 -0.49 19.08 6.96
C ALA A 462 -0.69 18.49 5.55
N GLY A 463 0.12 17.49 5.19
CA GLY A 463 0.00 16.81 3.90
C GLY A 463 -1.36 16.13 3.73
N MET A 464 -1.83 15.43 4.76
CA MET A 464 -3.13 14.74 4.75
C MET A 464 -4.31 15.71 4.68
N CYS A 465 -4.26 16.80 5.46
CA CYS A 465 -5.30 17.84 5.39
C CYS A 465 -5.38 18.45 3.99
N SER A 466 -4.23 18.67 3.35
CA SER A 466 -4.16 19.20 1.98
C SER A 466 -4.70 18.21 0.95
N LEU A 467 -4.37 16.92 1.07
CA LEU A 467 -4.90 15.87 0.17
C LEU A 467 -6.41 15.71 0.31
N TYR A 468 -6.94 15.67 1.54
CA TYR A 468 -8.38 15.56 1.74
C TYR A 468 -9.13 16.83 1.30
N PHE A 469 -8.54 18.02 1.44
CA PHE A 469 -9.12 19.22 0.85
C PHE A 469 -9.25 19.05 -0.67
N LEU A 470 -8.19 18.58 -1.36
CA LEU A 470 -8.24 18.35 -2.81
C LEU A 470 -9.33 17.32 -3.18
N THR A 471 -9.35 16.19 -2.52
CA THR A 471 -10.29 15.07 -2.82
C THR A 471 -11.75 15.46 -2.57
N LEU A 472 -12.03 16.19 -1.49
CA LEU A 472 -13.39 16.58 -1.10
C LEU A 472 -13.92 17.82 -1.84
N THR A 473 -13.06 18.52 -2.60
CA THR A 473 -13.45 19.71 -3.35
C THR A 473 -13.36 19.56 -4.87
N THR A 474 -12.70 18.50 -5.36
CA THR A 474 -12.41 18.32 -6.77
C THR A 474 -12.83 16.93 -7.23
N PRO A 475 -13.86 16.80 -8.08
CA PRO A 475 -14.23 15.51 -8.68
C PRO A 475 -13.07 14.89 -9.44
N MET A 476 -12.95 13.56 -9.40
CA MET A 476 -11.87 12.85 -10.10
C MET A 476 -11.85 13.07 -11.60
N THR A 477 -13.03 13.24 -12.23
CA THR A 477 -13.16 13.59 -13.65
C THR A 477 -12.44 14.88 -13.99
N SER A 478 -12.53 15.89 -13.12
CA SER A 478 -11.83 17.18 -13.30
C SER A 478 -10.31 17.02 -13.17
N LEU A 479 -9.81 16.13 -12.31
CA LEU A 479 -8.38 15.81 -12.21
C LEU A 479 -7.86 15.13 -13.48
N PHE A 480 -8.62 14.21 -14.09
CA PHE A 480 -8.25 13.62 -15.38
C PHE A 480 -8.18 14.64 -16.49
N THR A 481 -9.07 15.65 -16.47
CA THR A 481 -9.02 16.77 -17.42
C THR A 481 -7.74 17.59 -17.25
N VAL A 482 -7.28 17.79 -16.02
CA VAL A 482 -5.99 18.44 -15.72
C VAL A 482 -4.82 17.62 -16.29
N LEU A 483 -4.81 16.29 -16.12
CA LEU A 483 -3.78 15.41 -16.71
C LEU A 483 -3.76 15.50 -18.24
N LYS A 484 -4.92 15.61 -18.89
CA LYS A 484 -5.03 15.79 -20.32
C LYS A 484 -4.41 17.13 -20.77
N LYS A 485 -4.66 18.20 -20.02
CA LYS A 485 -4.05 19.52 -20.29
C LYS A 485 -2.53 19.51 -20.10
N LEU A 486 -2.01 18.66 -19.19
CA LEU A 486 -0.57 18.41 -19.01
C LEU A 486 0.06 17.56 -20.13
N ARG A 487 -0.71 17.17 -21.14
CA ARG A 487 -0.28 16.32 -22.27
C ARG A 487 0.22 14.94 -21.82
N VAL A 488 -0.32 14.41 -20.72
CA VAL A 488 -0.08 13.02 -20.32
C VAL A 488 -0.64 12.09 -21.41
N PRO A 489 0.05 10.99 -21.77
CA PRO A 489 -0.42 10.06 -22.80
C PRO A 489 -1.85 9.56 -22.52
N GLN A 490 -2.67 9.49 -23.56
CA GLN A 490 -4.09 9.12 -23.44
C GLN A 490 -4.28 7.74 -22.77
N ALA A 491 -3.42 6.77 -23.10
CA ALA A 491 -3.46 5.44 -22.51
C ALA A 491 -3.34 5.45 -20.96
N PHE A 492 -2.61 6.40 -20.39
CA PHE A 492 -2.51 6.57 -18.94
C PHE A 492 -3.83 7.12 -18.37
N ILE A 493 -4.42 8.10 -19.03
CA ILE A 493 -5.68 8.72 -18.60
C ILE A 493 -6.81 7.70 -18.65
N ASP A 494 -6.93 6.98 -19.76
CA ASP A 494 -7.96 5.95 -19.92
C ASP A 494 -7.80 4.81 -18.92
N LEU A 495 -6.55 4.37 -18.69
CA LEU A 495 -6.25 3.38 -17.66
C LEU A 495 -6.61 3.89 -16.28
N SER A 496 -6.30 5.15 -15.95
CA SER A 496 -6.65 5.76 -14.66
C SER A 496 -8.17 5.79 -14.45
N MET A 497 -8.92 6.18 -15.47
CA MET A 497 -10.40 6.18 -15.41
C MET A 497 -10.97 4.78 -15.21
N LEU A 498 -10.40 3.78 -15.90
CA LEU A 498 -10.83 2.40 -15.75
C LEU A 498 -10.51 1.84 -14.36
N ILE A 499 -9.29 2.08 -13.84
CA ILE A 499 -8.92 1.67 -12.48
C ILE A 499 -9.87 2.31 -11.47
N TYR A 500 -10.08 3.63 -11.57
CA TYR A 500 -11.00 4.34 -10.69
C TYR A 500 -12.39 3.73 -10.69
N ARG A 501 -12.96 3.49 -11.87
CA ARG A 501 -14.29 2.86 -12.01
C ARG A 501 -14.33 1.44 -11.44
N TYR A 502 -13.30 0.64 -11.70
CA TYR A 502 -13.27 -0.75 -11.23
C TYR A 502 -13.09 -0.85 -9.72
N ILE A 503 -12.41 0.10 -9.06
CA ILE A 503 -12.34 0.16 -7.60
C ILE A 503 -13.76 0.16 -7.00
N PHE A 504 -14.65 0.99 -7.51
CA PHE A 504 -16.04 1.03 -7.01
C PHE A 504 -16.84 -0.20 -7.40
N VAL A 505 -16.61 -0.77 -8.57
CA VAL A 505 -17.23 -2.05 -8.96
C VAL A 505 -16.81 -3.16 -8.00
N PHE A 506 -15.53 -3.24 -7.63
CA PHE A 506 -15.05 -4.20 -6.64
C PHE A 506 -15.72 -3.99 -5.27
N ILE A 507 -15.77 -2.76 -4.80
CA ILE A 507 -16.37 -2.42 -3.50
C ILE A 507 -17.88 -2.77 -3.50
N GLY A 508 -18.61 -2.39 -4.54
CA GLY A 508 -20.02 -2.70 -4.67
C GLY A 508 -20.31 -4.20 -4.69
N GLU A 509 -19.52 -5.00 -5.42
CA GLU A 509 -19.65 -6.45 -5.42
C GLU A 509 -19.27 -7.07 -4.06
N ALA A 510 -18.21 -6.55 -3.41
CA ALA A 510 -17.83 -7.01 -2.07
C ALA A 510 -18.97 -6.82 -1.06
N ILE A 511 -19.60 -5.64 -1.06
CA ILE A 511 -20.74 -5.32 -0.20
C ILE A 511 -21.94 -6.23 -0.53
N ALA A 512 -22.24 -6.42 -1.81
CA ALA A 512 -23.36 -7.27 -2.23
C ALA A 512 -23.17 -8.73 -1.80
N ILE A 513 -21.96 -9.29 -2.00
CA ILE A 513 -21.65 -10.66 -1.58
C ILE A 513 -21.68 -10.77 -0.06
N HIS A 514 -21.08 -9.80 0.65
CA HIS A 514 -21.06 -9.77 2.12
C HIS A 514 -22.48 -9.74 2.72
N ASN A 515 -23.34 -8.87 2.21
CA ASN A 515 -24.73 -8.78 2.65
C ASN A 515 -25.49 -10.09 2.40
N ALA A 516 -25.30 -10.72 1.23
CA ALA A 516 -25.89 -12.02 0.94
C ALA A 516 -25.41 -13.13 1.88
N GLN A 517 -24.15 -13.09 2.31
CA GLN A 517 -23.58 -14.04 3.27
C GLN A 517 -24.11 -13.80 4.69
N ILE A 518 -24.29 -12.54 5.10
CA ILE A 518 -24.94 -12.20 6.39
C ILE A 518 -26.34 -12.80 6.45
N MET A 519 -27.15 -12.59 5.41
CA MET A 519 -28.52 -13.12 5.32
C MET A 519 -28.60 -14.64 5.38
N ARG A 520 -27.52 -15.34 4.99
CA ARG A 520 -27.39 -16.81 5.06
C ARG A 520 -26.75 -17.32 6.35
N GLY A 521 -26.54 -16.45 7.36
CA GLY A 521 -25.89 -16.82 8.62
C GLY A 521 -24.39 -17.16 8.49
N GLY A 522 -23.74 -16.68 7.42
CA GLY A 522 -22.36 -17.01 7.08
C GLY A 522 -21.31 -16.59 8.09
N TYR A 523 -21.66 -15.76 9.07
CA TYR A 523 -20.73 -15.20 10.06
C TYR A 523 -21.06 -15.60 11.51
N GLY A 524 -21.94 -16.56 11.70
CA GLY A 524 -22.41 -16.97 13.04
C GLY A 524 -21.36 -17.73 13.87
N THR A 525 -20.39 -18.41 13.25
CA THR A 525 -19.31 -19.13 13.92
C THR A 525 -17.98 -18.81 13.27
N TRP A 526 -16.85 -18.92 14.02
CA TRP A 526 -15.51 -18.68 13.49
C TRP A 526 -15.20 -19.48 12.21
N LYS A 527 -15.63 -20.76 12.18
CA LYS A 527 -15.45 -21.62 11.01
C LYS A 527 -16.24 -21.14 9.79
N ASN A 528 -17.48 -20.70 10.03
CA ASN A 528 -18.33 -20.14 8.98
C ASN A 528 -17.76 -18.79 8.50
N TYR A 529 -17.23 -17.96 9.41
CA TYR A 529 -16.56 -16.70 9.08
C TYR A 529 -15.40 -16.91 8.07
N LEU A 530 -14.46 -17.82 8.38
CA LEU A 530 -13.34 -18.13 7.49
C LEU A 530 -13.81 -18.68 6.12
N THR A 531 -14.84 -19.55 6.14
CA THR A 531 -15.39 -20.09 4.90
C THR A 531 -16.07 -19.00 4.06
N SER A 532 -16.85 -18.13 4.69
CA SER A 532 -17.52 -17.01 4.02
C SER A 532 -16.51 -16.01 3.48
N PHE A 533 -15.49 -15.65 4.27
CA PHE A 533 -14.44 -14.74 3.82
C PHE A 533 -13.66 -15.29 2.60
N SER A 534 -13.28 -16.56 2.64
CA SER A 534 -12.60 -17.18 1.50
C SER A 534 -13.49 -17.26 0.24
N MET A 535 -14.79 -17.51 0.43
CA MET A 535 -15.76 -17.51 -0.65
C MET A 535 -15.98 -16.10 -1.21
N LEU A 536 -16.05 -15.08 -0.33
CA LEU A 536 -16.14 -13.69 -0.73
C LEU A 536 -14.93 -13.30 -1.60
N ALA A 537 -13.71 -13.55 -1.13
CA ALA A 537 -12.48 -13.23 -1.86
C ALA A 537 -12.44 -13.88 -3.26
N SER A 538 -12.81 -15.15 -3.36
CA SER A 538 -12.83 -15.88 -4.63
C SER A 538 -13.92 -15.37 -5.58
N MET A 539 -15.14 -15.19 -5.07
CA MET A 539 -16.29 -14.75 -5.89
C MET A 539 -16.20 -13.28 -6.28
N LEU A 540 -15.55 -12.46 -5.45
CA LEU A 540 -15.34 -11.04 -5.72
C LEU A 540 -14.55 -10.85 -7.02
N PHE A 541 -13.42 -11.56 -7.16
CA PHE A 541 -12.61 -11.48 -8.37
C PHE A 541 -13.39 -11.93 -9.61
N ILE A 542 -14.13 -13.04 -9.51
CA ILE A 542 -14.95 -13.59 -10.60
C ILE A 542 -15.97 -12.55 -11.09
N ARG A 543 -16.79 -12.06 -10.17
CA ARG A 543 -17.87 -11.12 -10.51
C ARG A 543 -17.37 -9.79 -11.04
N THR A 544 -16.26 -9.29 -10.47
CA THR A 544 -15.68 -8.05 -10.96
C THR A 544 -15.09 -8.23 -12.36
N TRP A 545 -14.52 -9.41 -12.63
CA TRP A 545 -14.07 -9.75 -13.98
C TRP A 545 -15.22 -9.75 -14.98
N GLU A 546 -16.30 -10.48 -14.70
CA GLU A 546 -17.51 -10.53 -15.56
C GLU A 546 -18.08 -9.14 -15.82
N LYS A 547 -18.17 -8.30 -14.77
CA LYS A 547 -18.60 -6.91 -14.92
C LYS A 547 -17.62 -6.06 -15.72
N GLY A 548 -16.32 -6.25 -15.51
CA GLY A 548 -15.29 -5.55 -16.29
C GLY A 548 -15.40 -5.86 -17.78
N GLU A 549 -15.66 -7.11 -18.11
CA GLU A 549 -15.89 -7.54 -19.49
C GLU A 549 -17.18 -6.96 -20.08
N ALA A 550 -18.27 -6.97 -19.32
CA ALA A 550 -19.53 -6.35 -19.73
C ALA A 550 -19.38 -4.81 -19.96
N ILE A 551 -18.58 -4.15 -19.14
CA ILE A 551 -18.23 -2.73 -19.31
C ILE A 551 -17.46 -2.55 -20.64
N PHE A 552 -16.48 -3.40 -20.92
CA PHE A 552 -15.71 -3.32 -22.17
C PHE A 552 -16.58 -3.55 -23.39
N LEU A 553 -17.42 -4.58 -23.39
CA LEU A 553 -18.38 -4.83 -24.47
C LEU A 553 -19.33 -3.66 -24.69
N SER A 554 -19.76 -3.00 -23.60
CA SER A 554 -20.59 -1.81 -23.70
C SER A 554 -19.85 -0.59 -24.24
N MET A 555 -18.54 -0.49 -23.99
CA MET A 555 -17.68 0.57 -24.57
C MET A 555 -17.46 0.32 -26.07
N ASP A 556 -17.17 -0.93 -26.44
CA ASP A 556 -16.96 -1.36 -27.82
C ASP A 556 -18.23 -1.10 -28.66
N ALA A 557 -19.40 -1.49 -28.11
CA ALA A 557 -20.70 -1.19 -28.74
C ALA A 557 -21.00 0.31 -28.91
N ARG A 558 -20.32 1.18 -28.16
CA ARG A 558 -20.37 2.65 -28.28
C ARG A 558 -19.24 3.21 -29.14
N CYS A 559 -18.62 2.37 -29.96
CA CYS A 559 -17.51 2.74 -30.86
C CYS A 559 -16.30 3.33 -30.11
N TYR A 560 -15.88 2.69 -29.01
CA TYR A 560 -14.66 3.09 -28.31
C TYR A 560 -13.46 2.91 -29.25
N ASP A 561 -12.84 4.02 -29.60
CA ASP A 561 -11.69 4.11 -30.52
C ASP A 561 -10.32 4.18 -29.82
N GLY A 562 -10.27 3.89 -28.53
CA GLY A 562 -9.06 4.03 -27.70
C GLY A 562 -8.93 5.38 -27.01
N CYS A 563 -10.00 6.21 -27.04
CA CYS A 563 -10.04 7.53 -26.42
C CYS A 563 -11.35 7.72 -25.67
N MET A 564 -11.29 7.83 -24.33
CA MET A 564 -12.48 8.18 -23.56
C MET A 564 -12.73 9.69 -23.62
N ALA A 565 -13.96 10.08 -24.01
CA ALA A 565 -14.39 11.47 -23.95
C ALA A 565 -14.51 11.92 -22.50
N LEU A 566 -13.70 12.89 -22.11
CA LEU A 566 -13.84 13.57 -20.81
C LEU A 566 -14.82 14.72 -20.94
N PRO A 567 -15.78 14.87 -20.02
CA PRO A 567 -16.59 16.07 -19.97
C PRO A 567 -15.67 17.26 -19.69
N ASP A 568 -15.83 18.34 -20.46
CA ASP A 568 -15.07 19.57 -20.24
C ASP A 568 -15.69 20.36 -19.07
N GLU A 569 -15.56 19.82 -17.87
CA GLU A 569 -15.94 20.49 -16.62
C GLU A 569 -14.82 21.47 -16.20
N GLY A 570 -14.43 22.35 -17.09
CA GLY A 570 -13.47 23.42 -16.82
C GLY A 570 -14.09 24.43 -15.86
N GLY A 571 -13.83 24.28 -14.56
CA GLY A 571 -14.17 25.34 -13.60
C GLY A 571 -13.53 26.67 -14.01
N ASN A 572 -14.20 27.78 -13.70
CA ASN A 572 -13.75 29.11 -14.05
C ASN A 572 -12.61 29.58 -13.15
N ILE A 573 -11.62 30.24 -13.75
CA ILE A 573 -10.60 30.97 -13.02
C ILE A 573 -11.16 32.37 -12.75
N THR A 574 -11.67 32.60 -11.54
CA THR A 574 -12.08 33.94 -11.14
C THR A 574 -10.88 34.73 -10.59
N PRO A 575 -10.81 36.06 -10.78
CA PRO A 575 -9.72 36.85 -10.20
C PRO A 575 -9.57 36.64 -8.70
N LEU A 576 -10.69 36.51 -7.97
CA LEU A 576 -10.69 36.28 -6.53
C LEU A 576 -10.05 34.92 -6.16
N SER A 577 -10.36 33.85 -6.90
CA SER A 577 -9.76 32.53 -6.63
C SER A 577 -8.27 32.51 -6.96
N LEU A 578 -7.84 33.19 -8.02
CA LEU A 578 -6.42 33.33 -8.35
C LEU A 578 -5.67 34.12 -7.30
N THR A 579 -6.20 35.28 -6.91
CA THR A 579 -5.54 36.14 -5.88
C THR A 579 -5.46 35.42 -4.55
N SER A 580 -6.49 34.68 -4.12
CA SER A 580 -6.45 33.92 -2.86
C SER A 580 -5.36 32.84 -2.87
N VAL A 581 -5.18 32.11 -3.96
CA VAL A 581 -4.11 31.10 -4.08
C VAL A 581 -2.73 31.76 -4.10
N VAL A 582 -2.55 32.85 -4.85
CA VAL A 582 -1.27 33.59 -4.88
C VAL A 582 -0.91 34.16 -3.51
N VAL A 583 -1.87 34.80 -2.83
CA VAL A 583 -1.65 35.34 -1.48
C VAL A 583 -1.27 34.24 -0.50
N PHE A 584 -1.93 33.10 -0.56
CA PHE A 584 -1.60 31.95 0.28
C PHE A 584 -0.18 31.44 0.01
N ILE A 585 0.21 31.26 -1.25
CA ILE A 585 1.56 30.79 -1.62
C ILE A 585 2.62 31.80 -1.14
N VAL A 586 2.41 33.08 -1.34
CA VAL A 586 3.33 34.13 -0.88
C VAL A 586 3.44 34.12 0.65
N LEU A 587 2.31 33.94 1.36
CA LEU A 587 2.29 33.88 2.82
C LEU A 587 3.09 32.69 3.35
N ILE A 588 2.85 31.47 2.83
CA ILE A 588 3.56 30.27 3.30
C ILE A 588 5.05 30.30 2.92
N LEU A 589 5.43 30.87 1.77
CA LEU A 589 6.83 31.11 1.41
C LEU A 589 7.49 32.15 2.34
N GLY A 590 6.80 33.21 2.69
CA GLY A 590 7.26 34.21 3.66
C GLY A 590 7.47 33.61 5.05
N LEU A 591 6.54 32.77 5.51
CA LEU A 591 6.67 32.04 6.77
C LEU A 591 7.82 31.03 6.75
N LEU A 592 8.01 30.30 5.63
CA LEU A 592 9.14 29.39 5.45
C LEU A 592 10.47 30.17 5.52
N PHE A 593 10.56 31.30 4.85
CA PHE A 593 11.74 32.15 4.91
C PHE A 593 12.02 32.65 6.33
N ALA A 594 10.97 33.05 7.06
CA ALA A 594 11.10 33.44 8.46
C ALA A 594 11.58 32.30 9.36
N GLU A 595 11.06 31.08 9.19
CA GLU A 595 11.55 29.90 9.91
C GLU A 595 13.03 29.61 9.60
N MET A 596 13.44 29.70 8.31
CA MET A 596 14.85 29.48 7.91
C MET A 596 15.81 30.56 8.46
N THR A 597 15.34 31.74 8.79
CA THR A 597 16.15 32.81 9.41
C THR A 597 16.22 32.70 10.93
N LEU A 598 15.34 31.92 11.56
CA LEU A 598 15.32 31.69 13.01
C LEU A 598 16.22 30.51 13.44
N ILE A 599 16.64 29.67 12.51
CA ILE A 599 17.59 28.57 12.69
C ILE A 599 19.01 29.02 12.30
#